data_4a02a0b7d1083402b6befd48418fdde0
#
_entry.id   4a02a0b7d1083402b6befd48418fdde0
#
_cell.length_a   1.000
_cell.length_b   1.000
_cell.length_c   1.000
_cell.angle_alpha   90.00
_cell.angle_beta   90.00
_cell.angle_gamma   90.00
#
_symmetry.space_group_name_H-M   'P 1'
#
loop_
_entity.id
_entity.type
_entity.pdbx_description
1 polymer ?
#
loop_
_entity_poly.entity_id
_entity_poly.type
_entity_poly.pdbx_seq_one_letter_code
_entity_poly.pdbx_strand_id
1 'polypeptide(L)'
;SYDTQYPEIEVINILFDAIDNINLKNSCNLTLLVSTTKIMDLILFNYKNNNYEEIKKCMVNLDQESLDRLNIDNNDKAILKELLFTRGEPAIILKKLKNVYGNNNVIKELDCLFDTLSNISKKYNIKIQLDPTYQPHLNLYAGIVFQLICDNNNVKTIIAKGGRYDELVRYFNPNEKIINGIGFTISIDNLRELIVEKSQTKKKVLLLFKDSYLLDKGINEQKALQKKGIITILYLNPCNENSKANIL
;
A
#
# COMPACT_ATOMS: atom_id res chain seq x y z
N SER A 1 -22.64 -0.67 16.64
CA SER A 1 -21.73 -1.60 15.97
C SER A 1 -21.15 -0.91 14.74
N TYR A 2 -19.89 -0.51 14.82
CA TYR A 2 -19.15 0.04 13.67
C TYR A 2 -18.60 -1.13 12.85
N ASP A 3 -19.49 -1.90 12.25
CA ASP A 3 -19.15 -2.98 11.31
C ASP A 3 -19.19 -2.49 9.86
N THR A 4 -18.71 -1.26 9.67
CA THR A 4 -18.70 -0.64 8.35
C THR A 4 -17.28 -0.67 7.79
N GLN A 5 -17.14 -0.98 6.50
CA GLN A 5 -15.87 -1.00 5.74
C GLN A 5 -15.25 0.40 5.58
N TYR A 6 -15.69 1.39 6.34
CA TYR A 6 -15.20 2.77 6.24
C TYR A 6 -13.71 2.92 6.57
N PRO A 7 -13.16 2.27 7.63
CA PRO A 7 -11.74 2.43 7.93
C PRO A 7 -10.81 1.91 6.83
N GLU A 8 -11.18 0.79 6.19
CA GLU A 8 -10.42 0.21 5.09
C GLU A 8 -10.37 1.16 3.89
N ILE A 9 -11.52 1.73 3.55
CA ILE A 9 -11.66 2.67 2.44
C ILE A 9 -10.91 3.96 2.75
N GLU A 10 -11.03 4.49 3.96
CA GLU A 10 -10.35 5.70 4.40
C GLU A 10 -8.83 5.54 4.29
N VAL A 11 -8.27 4.45 4.83
CA VAL A 11 -6.83 4.17 4.80
C VAL A 11 -6.30 4.02 3.37
N ILE A 12 -7.05 3.34 2.49
CA ILE A 12 -6.67 3.21 1.07
C ILE A 12 -6.78 4.57 0.36
N ASN A 13 -7.79 5.40 0.67
CA ASN A 13 -7.88 6.74 0.09
C ASN A 13 -6.71 7.63 0.53
N ILE A 14 -6.30 7.58 1.81
CA ILE A 14 -5.11 8.28 2.30
C ILE A 14 -3.85 7.82 1.56
N LEU A 15 -3.70 6.51 1.31
CA LEU A 15 -2.60 5.98 0.50
C LEU A 15 -2.63 6.57 -0.92
N PHE A 16 -3.78 6.61 -1.56
CA PHE A 16 -3.92 7.17 -2.91
C PHE A 16 -3.59 8.66 -2.94
N ASP A 17 -4.11 9.44 -1.99
CA ASP A 17 -3.78 10.86 -1.85
C ASP A 17 -2.26 11.07 -1.65
N ALA A 18 -1.63 10.25 -0.81
CA ALA A 18 -0.19 10.32 -0.57
C ALA A 18 0.62 10.07 -1.85
N ILE A 19 0.22 9.08 -2.65
CA ILE A 19 0.91 8.72 -3.89
C ILE A 19 0.63 9.73 -5.01
N ASP A 20 -0.58 10.27 -5.11
CA ASP A 20 -0.96 11.30 -6.10
C ASP A 20 -0.14 12.59 -5.94
N ASN A 21 0.21 12.91 -4.69
CA ASN A 21 1.09 14.06 -4.40
C ASN A 21 2.57 13.81 -4.75
N ILE A 22 2.94 12.58 -5.14
CA ILE A 22 4.30 12.23 -5.55
C ILE A 22 4.39 12.30 -7.08
N ASN A 23 5.41 12.99 -7.58
CA ASN A 23 5.63 13.11 -9.01
C ASN A 23 6.31 11.84 -9.57
N LEU A 24 5.50 10.81 -9.85
CA LEU A 24 6.00 9.56 -10.45
C LEU A 24 6.33 9.76 -11.93
N LYS A 25 7.22 8.89 -12.47
CA LYS A 25 7.52 8.82 -13.91
C LYS A 25 6.24 8.52 -14.70
N ASN A 26 6.08 9.12 -15.86
CA ASN A 26 4.88 8.95 -16.70
C ASN A 26 4.63 7.51 -17.15
N SER A 27 5.67 6.65 -17.12
CA SER A 27 5.56 5.23 -17.45
C SER A 27 5.05 4.35 -16.29
N CYS A 28 4.81 4.92 -15.10
CA CYS A 28 4.31 4.18 -13.96
C CYS A 28 2.81 3.89 -14.08
N ASN A 29 2.46 2.61 -14.18
CA ASN A 29 1.07 2.15 -14.06
C ASN A 29 0.85 1.59 -12.65
N LEU A 30 -0.10 2.16 -11.94
CA LEU A 30 -0.39 1.76 -10.57
C LEU A 30 -1.51 0.72 -10.51
N THR A 31 -1.29 -0.32 -9.71
CA THR A 31 -2.29 -1.36 -9.44
C THR A 31 -2.35 -1.62 -7.94
N LEU A 32 -3.54 -1.48 -7.36
CA LEU A 32 -3.82 -1.93 -6.00
C LEU A 32 -4.27 -3.39 -6.06
N LEU A 33 -3.44 -4.30 -5.60
CA LEU A 33 -3.80 -5.69 -5.39
C LEU A 33 -4.43 -5.83 -4.01
N VAL A 34 -5.63 -6.39 -3.95
CA VAL A 34 -6.41 -6.54 -2.71
C VAL A 34 -6.76 -8.00 -2.52
N SER A 35 -6.75 -8.44 -1.28
CA SER A 35 -7.29 -9.71 -0.83
C SER A 35 -7.93 -9.57 0.56
N THR A 36 -8.46 -10.65 1.07
CA THR A 36 -8.89 -10.76 2.47
C THR A 36 -8.69 -12.16 2.99
N THR A 37 -8.32 -12.29 4.25
CA THR A 37 -8.21 -13.59 4.92
C THR A 37 -9.52 -14.38 4.85
N LYS A 38 -10.66 -13.68 4.85
CA LYS A 38 -12.01 -14.28 4.74
C LYS A 38 -12.22 -15.10 3.45
N ILE A 39 -11.56 -14.74 2.33
CA ILE A 39 -11.65 -15.53 1.09
C ILE A 39 -10.93 -16.86 1.27
N MET A 40 -9.75 -16.86 1.86
CA MET A 40 -9.01 -18.10 2.12
C MET A 40 -9.78 -18.99 3.09
N ASP A 41 -10.38 -18.43 4.13
CA ASP A 41 -11.24 -19.17 5.06
C ASP A 41 -12.47 -19.78 4.34
N LEU A 42 -13.05 -19.05 3.38
CA LEU A 42 -14.13 -19.54 2.55
C LEU A 42 -13.71 -20.71 1.65
N ILE A 43 -12.55 -20.58 0.98
CA ILE A 43 -11.98 -21.63 0.12
C ILE A 43 -11.70 -22.88 0.94
N LEU A 44 -11.14 -22.73 2.13
CA LEU A 44 -10.71 -23.83 2.98
C LEU A 44 -11.81 -24.40 3.89
N PHE A 45 -13.01 -23.82 3.85
CA PHE A 45 -14.10 -24.18 4.78
C PHE A 45 -14.41 -25.68 4.77
N ASN A 46 -14.45 -26.32 3.60
CA ASN A 46 -14.78 -27.73 3.44
C ASN A 46 -13.63 -28.68 3.84
N TYR A 47 -12.41 -28.12 4.06
CA TYR A 47 -11.20 -28.91 4.35
C TYR A 47 -10.74 -28.82 5.82
N LYS A 48 -11.55 -28.23 6.70
CA LYS A 48 -11.16 -27.98 8.11
C LYS A 48 -10.74 -29.23 8.88
N ASN A 49 -11.25 -30.39 8.51
CA ASN A 49 -10.96 -31.66 9.17
C ASN A 49 -9.83 -32.47 8.51
N ASN A 50 -9.49 -32.16 7.25
CA ASN A 50 -8.49 -32.89 6.46
C ASN A 50 -7.77 -31.94 5.53
N ASN A 51 -6.42 -32.02 5.50
CA ASN A 51 -5.55 -31.32 4.53
C ASN A 51 -5.63 -29.77 4.57
N TYR A 52 -6.23 -29.16 5.59
CA TYR A 52 -6.42 -27.70 5.67
C TYR A 52 -5.10 -26.94 5.52
N GLU A 53 -4.09 -27.29 6.32
CA GLU A 53 -2.79 -26.58 6.34
C GLU A 53 -2.00 -26.84 5.06
N GLU A 54 -2.07 -28.06 4.51
CA GLU A 54 -1.40 -28.42 3.27
C GLU A 54 -2.02 -27.67 2.09
N ILE A 55 -3.36 -27.64 1.97
CA ILE A 55 -4.05 -26.89 0.92
C ILE A 55 -3.75 -25.41 1.05
N LYS A 56 -3.85 -24.84 2.27
CA LYS A 56 -3.53 -23.44 2.53
C LYS A 56 -2.11 -23.10 2.07
N LYS A 57 -1.14 -23.95 2.40
CA LYS A 57 0.25 -23.77 1.99
C LYS A 57 0.41 -23.82 0.47
N CYS A 58 -0.25 -24.76 -0.21
CA CYS A 58 -0.24 -24.85 -1.67
C CYS A 58 -0.84 -23.58 -2.29
N MET A 59 -1.97 -23.09 -1.76
CA MET A 59 -2.66 -21.92 -2.29
C MET A 59 -1.81 -20.64 -2.12
N VAL A 60 -1.22 -20.42 -0.94
CA VAL A 60 -0.39 -19.24 -0.66
C VAL A 60 0.89 -19.24 -1.48
N ASN A 61 1.50 -20.42 -1.67
CA ASN A 61 2.76 -20.55 -2.43
C ASN A 61 2.54 -20.73 -3.94
N LEU A 62 1.30 -20.80 -4.41
CA LEU A 62 0.94 -21.08 -5.80
C LEU A 62 1.53 -22.43 -6.28
N ASP A 63 1.60 -23.41 -5.37
CA ASP A 63 2.23 -24.71 -5.60
C ASP A 63 1.22 -25.73 -6.13
N GLN A 64 1.07 -25.75 -7.45
CA GLN A 64 0.18 -26.67 -8.13
C GLN A 64 0.65 -28.14 -8.01
N GLU A 65 1.95 -28.40 -8.03
CA GLU A 65 2.46 -29.76 -7.98
C GLU A 65 2.17 -30.43 -6.63
N SER A 66 2.40 -29.72 -5.52
CA SER A 66 2.05 -30.22 -4.20
C SER A 66 0.55 -30.41 -4.04
N LEU A 67 -0.27 -29.51 -4.61
CA LEU A 67 -1.72 -29.64 -4.61
C LEU A 67 -2.19 -30.93 -5.34
N ASP A 68 -1.54 -31.29 -6.45
CA ASP A 68 -1.84 -32.51 -7.20
C ASP A 68 -1.58 -33.79 -6.42
N ARG A 69 -0.59 -33.77 -5.53
CA ARG A 69 -0.21 -34.92 -4.68
C ARG A 69 -1.12 -35.13 -3.49
N LEU A 70 -1.93 -34.13 -3.11
CA LEU A 70 -2.84 -34.26 -1.98
C LEU A 70 -3.93 -35.28 -2.26
N ASN A 71 -4.30 -36.04 -1.21
CA ASN A 71 -5.42 -36.99 -1.29
C ASN A 71 -6.75 -36.28 -1.03
N ILE A 72 -7.24 -35.54 -2.03
CA ILE A 72 -8.53 -34.86 -2.05
C ILE A 72 -9.27 -35.21 -3.34
N ASP A 73 -10.58 -34.93 -3.38
CA ASP A 73 -11.41 -35.21 -4.55
C ASP A 73 -10.89 -34.50 -5.81
N ASN A 74 -11.04 -35.13 -6.97
CA ASN A 74 -10.55 -34.60 -8.25
C ASN A 74 -11.27 -33.33 -8.68
N ASN A 75 -12.56 -33.19 -8.36
CA ASN A 75 -13.32 -31.99 -8.64
C ASN A 75 -12.83 -30.83 -7.78
N ASP A 76 -12.57 -31.08 -6.50
CA ASP A 76 -11.97 -30.11 -5.58
C ASP A 76 -10.58 -29.66 -6.05
N LYS A 77 -9.73 -30.62 -6.51
CA LYS A 77 -8.43 -30.27 -7.11
C LYS A 77 -8.57 -29.35 -8.31
N ALA A 78 -9.53 -29.60 -9.19
CA ALA A 78 -9.76 -28.77 -10.36
C ALA A 78 -10.18 -27.35 -9.97
N ILE A 79 -11.08 -27.19 -8.99
CA ILE A 79 -11.51 -25.90 -8.45
C ILE A 79 -10.33 -25.15 -7.82
N LEU A 80 -9.56 -25.81 -6.94
CA LEU A 80 -8.43 -25.18 -6.26
C LEU A 80 -7.34 -24.76 -7.25
N LYS A 81 -7.06 -25.58 -8.29
CA LYS A 81 -6.11 -25.20 -9.35
C LYS A 81 -6.59 -23.98 -10.15
N GLU A 82 -7.88 -23.92 -10.50
CA GLU A 82 -8.40 -22.72 -11.16
C GLU A 82 -8.21 -21.49 -10.29
N LEU A 83 -8.45 -21.59 -8.98
CA LEU A 83 -8.29 -20.51 -8.03
C LEU A 83 -6.84 -20.06 -7.85
N LEU A 84 -5.85 -20.96 -7.97
CA LEU A 84 -4.42 -20.60 -7.90
C LEU A 84 -4.03 -19.50 -8.89
N PHE A 85 -4.66 -19.48 -10.06
CA PHE A 85 -4.36 -18.52 -11.13
C PHE A 85 -5.45 -17.48 -11.33
N THR A 86 -6.49 -17.51 -10.48
CA THR A 86 -7.62 -16.59 -10.55
C THR A 86 -7.25 -15.27 -9.87
N ARG A 87 -6.89 -14.26 -10.66
CA ARG A 87 -6.64 -12.88 -10.22
C ARG A 87 -7.03 -11.90 -11.34
N GLY A 88 -7.42 -10.70 -10.98
CA GLY A 88 -7.77 -9.69 -11.98
C GLY A 88 -8.86 -8.73 -11.50
N GLU A 89 -9.67 -8.27 -12.45
CA GLU A 89 -10.75 -7.33 -12.18
C GLU A 89 -11.74 -7.88 -11.14
N PRO A 90 -12.02 -7.14 -10.05
CA PRO A 90 -12.81 -7.64 -8.94
C PRO A 90 -14.18 -8.21 -9.35
N ALA A 91 -14.91 -7.52 -10.22
CA ALA A 91 -16.25 -7.97 -10.67
C ALA A 91 -16.22 -9.36 -11.34
N ILE A 92 -15.16 -9.63 -12.13
CA ILE A 92 -14.98 -10.91 -12.81
C ILE A 92 -14.64 -12.01 -11.79
N ILE A 93 -13.72 -11.70 -10.86
CA ILE A 93 -13.28 -12.66 -9.84
C ILE A 93 -14.39 -12.99 -8.87
N LEU A 94 -15.12 -11.97 -8.39
CA LEU A 94 -16.26 -12.16 -7.49
C LEU A 94 -17.38 -13.00 -8.14
N LYS A 95 -17.63 -12.81 -9.44
CA LYS A 95 -18.57 -13.65 -10.19
C LYS A 95 -18.14 -15.12 -10.19
N LYS A 96 -16.85 -15.40 -10.40
CA LYS A 96 -16.30 -16.76 -10.32
C LYS A 96 -16.44 -17.36 -8.93
N LEU A 97 -16.05 -16.62 -7.88
CA LEU A 97 -16.20 -17.07 -6.50
C LEU A 97 -17.66 -17.32 -6.14
N LYS A 98 -18.58 -16.48 -6.61
CA LYS A 98 -20.03 -16.64 -6.42
C LYS A 98 -20.57 -17.91 -7.07
N ASN A 99 -20.07 -18.27 -8.24
CA ASN A 99 -20.46 -19.51 -8.92
C ASN A 99 -20.00 -20.76 -8.15
N VAL A 100 -18.83 -20.73 -7.50
CA VAL A 100 -18.26 -21.86 -6.76
C VAL A 100 -18.83 -21.95 -5.34
N TYR A 101 -18.89 -20.82 -4.61
CA TYR A 101 -19.21 -20.79 -3.17
C TYR A 101 -20.59 -20.21 -2.85
N GLY A 102 -21.36 -19.86 -3.87
CA GLY A 102 -22.67 -19.21 -3.68
C GLY A 102 -22.58 -17.76 -3.25
N ASN A 103 -23.74 -17.16 -3.07
CA ASN A 103 -23.87 -15.75 -2.67
C ASN A 103 -23.87 -15.63 -1.12
N ASN A 104 -22.72 -15.80 -0.49
CA ASN A 104 -22.55 -15.72 0.96
C ASN A 104 -22.19 -14.28 1.42
N ASN A 105 -22.11 -14.08 2.74
CA ASN A 105 -21.86 -12.77 3.32
C ASN A 105 -20.47 -12.22 2.96
N VAL A 106 -19.43 -13.08 2.87
CA VAL A 106 -18.05 -12.65 2.51
C VAL A 106 -18.05 -12.04 1.11
N ILE A 107 -18.72 -12.70 0.15
CA ILE A 107 -18.79 -12.20 -1.22
C ILE A 107 -19.58 -10.89 -1.30
N LYS A 108 -20.69 -10.75 -0.55
CA LYS A 108 -21.46 -9.50 -0.49
C LYS A 108 -20.66 -8.33 0.10
N GLU A 109 -19.91 -8.59 1.18
CA GLU A 109 -19.03 -7.58 1.77
C GLU A 109 -17.97 -7.11 0.77
N LEU A 110 -17.41 -8.05 0.00
CA LEU A 110 -16.43 -7.74 -1.03
C LEU A 110 -17.02 -6.99 -2.23
N ASP A 111 -18.23 -7.36 -2.69
CA ASP A 111 -18.93 -6.60 -3.73
C ASP A 111 -19.05 -5.13 -3.32
N CYS A 112 -19.56 -4.85 -2.10
CA CYS A 112 -19.71 -3.49 -1.59
C CYS A 112 -18.36 -2.74 -1.46
N LEU A 113 -17.32 -3.42 -0.96
CA LEU A 113 -15.98 -2.85 -0.84
C LEU A 113 -15.41 -2.46 -2.21
N PHE A 114 -15.48 -3.37 -3.17
CA PHE A 114 -14.90 -3.13 -4.49
C PHE A 114 -15.68 -2.13 -5.33
N ASP A 115 -17.00 -2.03 -5.17
CA ASP A 115 -17.80 -0.96 -5.77
C ASP A 115 -17.33 0.42 -5.31
N THR A 116 -17.11 0.56 -4.00
CA THR A 116 -16.62 1.82 -3.42
C THR A 116 -15.19 2.12 -3.84
N LEU A 117 -14.28 1.13 -3.75
CA LEU A 117 -12.89 1.29 -4.16
C LEU A 117 -12.75 1.61 -5.65
N SER A 118 -13.58 1.01 -6.51
CA SER A 118 -13.57 1.27 -7.94
C SER A 118 -13.93 2.72 -8.27
N ASN A 119 -14.84 3.33 -7.51
CA ASN A 119 -15.19 4.72 -7.68
C ASN A 119 -14.05 5.67 -7.24
N ILE A 120 -13.40 5.37 -6.13
CA ILE A 120 -12.27 6.14 -5.63
C ILE A 120 -11.07 6.00 -6.57
N SER A 121 -10.72 4.78 -6.97
CA SER A 121 -9.52 4.49 -7.76
C SER A 121 -9.52 5.17 -9.15
N LYS A 122 -10.69 5.37 -9.74
CA LYS A 122 -10.85 6.11 -11.01
C LYS A 122 -10.32 7.53 -10.92
N LYS A 123 -10.52 8.20 -9.77
CA LYS A 123 -10.02 9.55 -9.52
C LYS A 123 -8.49 9.63 -9.61
N TYR A 124 -7.81 8.57 -9.18
CA TYR A 124 -6.33 8.51 -9.12
C TYR A 124 -5.72 7.71 -10.27
N ASN A 125 -6.53 7.25 -11.23
CA ASN A 125 -6.07 6.37 -12.31
C ASN A 125 -5.31 5.12 -11.82
N ILE A 126 -5.77 4.52 -10.72
CA ILE A 126 -5.20 3.30 -10.13
C ILE A 126 -6.09 2.11 -10.49
N LYS A 127 -5.51 1.06 -11.07
CA LYS A 127 -6.23 -0.20 -11.31
C LYS A 127 -6.42 -0.96 -10.01
N ILE A 128 -7.58 -1.61 -9.85
CA ILE A 128 -7.82 -2.52 -8.72
C ILE A 128 -7.84 -3.96 -9.22
N GLN A 129 -7.17 -4.83 -8.50
CA GLN A 129 -7.17 -6.28 -8.74
C GLN A 129 -7.52 -7.01 -7.45
N LEU A 130 -8.37 -8.03 -7.57
CA LEU A 130 -8.63 -9.01 -6.52
C LEU A 130 -7.79 -10.26 -6.79
N ASP A 131 -7.05 -10.71 -5.79
CA ASP A 131 -6.32 -11.97 -5.81
C ASP A 131 -6.73 -12.83 -4.59
N PRO A 132 -7.54 -13.87 -4.78
CA PRO A 132 -8.02 -14.72 -3.70
C PRO A 132 -6.91 -15.46 -2.94
N THR A 133 -5.75 -15.66 -3.57
CA THR A 133 -4.63 -16.41 -3.00
C THR A 133 -3.61 -15.52 -2.31
N TYR A 134 -3.66 -14.19 -2.53
CA TYR A 134 -2.73 -13.29 -1.89
C TYR A 134 -2.97 -13.26 -0.38
N GLN A 135 -2.04 -13.84 0.36
CA GLN A 135 -2.01 -13.82 1.82
C GLN A 135 -0.62 -13.32 2.26
N PRO A 136 -0.55 -12.37 3.17
CA PRO A 136 0.74 -11.99 3.75
C PRO A 136 1.27 -13.14 4.61
N HIS A 137 2.59 -13.34 4.61
CA HIS A 137 3.26 -14.41 5.35
C HIS A 137 3.09 -14.33 6.88
N LEU A 138 2.62 -13.20 7.39
CA LEU A 138 2.42 -12.99 8.83
C LEU A 138 0.95 -13.22 9.17
N ASN A 139 0.68 -14.17 10.08
CA ASN A 139 -0.65 -14.43 10.65
C ASN A 139 -1.18 -13.25 11.53
N LEU A 140 -0.72 -12.05 11.27
CA LEU A 140 -1.08 -10.84 12.01
C LEU A 140 -2.29 -10.10 11.40
N TYR A 141 -2.61 -10.43 10.14
CA TYR A 141 -3.71 -9.78 9.44
C TYR A 141 -5.03 -10.52 9.68
N ALA A 142 -6.09 -9.76 9.93
CA ALA A 142 -7.42 -10.27 10.23
C ALA A 142 -8.47 -9.54 9.38
N GLY A 143 -8.49 -9.78 8.09
CA GLY A 143 -9.41 -9.12 7.16
C GLY A 143 -8.72 -8.70 5.88
N ILE A 144 -8.97 -7.46 5.44
CA ILE A 144 -8.40 -6.94 4.19
C ILE A 144 -6.86 -6.85 4.26
N VAL A 145 -6.24 -7.21 3.17
CA VAL A 145 -4.80 -7.03 2.93
C VAL A 145 -4.61 -6.46 1.53
N PHE A 146 -3.64 -5.59 1.35
CA PHE A 146 -3.41 -4.96 0.07
C PHE A 146 -1.94 -4.61 -0.15
N GLN A 147 -1.58 -4.47 -1.42
CA GLN A 147 -0.31 -3.91 -1.85
C GLN A 147 -0.50 -3.03 -3.08
N LEU A 148 0.20 -1.91 -3.10
CA LEU A 148 0.24 -1.02 -4.26
C LEU A 148 1.50 -1.32 -5.07
N ILE A 149 1.28 -1.68 -6.32
CA ILE A 149 2.32 -2.09 -7.26
C ILE A 149 2.43 -1.01 -8.33
N CYS A 150 3.64 -0.55 -8.59
CA CYS A 150 3.97 0.25 -9.76
C CYS A 150 4.58 -0.65 -10.84
N ASP A 151 4.00 -0.66 -12.02
CA ASP A 151 4.59 -1.27 -13.23
C ASP A 151 5.25 -0.15 -14.05
N ASN A 152 6.56 -0.18 -14.12
CA ASN A 152 7.37 0.75 -14.90
C ASN A 152 8.18 -0.04 -15.93
N ASN A 153 7.77 0.01 -17.21
CA ASN A 153 8.42 -0.70 -18.31
C ASN A 153 8.61 -2.22 -18.03
N ASN A 154 7.53 -2.88 -17.60
CA ASN A 154 7.50 -4.31 -17.22
C ASN A 154 8.30 -4.68 -15.96
N VAL A 155 8.83 -3.69 -15.24
CA VAL A 155 9.41 -3.90 -13.91
C VAL A 155 8.36 -3.58 -12.86
N LYS A 156 7.91 -4.61 -12.15
CA LYS A 156 6.90 -4.47 -11.09
C LYS A 156 7.57 -4.24 -9.75
N THR A 157 7.28 -3.10 -9.15
CA THR A 157 7.83 -2.70 -7.85
C THR A 157 6.70 -2.48 -6.85
N ILE A 158 6.77 -3.12 -5.70
CA ILE A 158 5.81 -2.90 -4.63
C ILE A 158 6.21 -1.63 -3.88
N ILE A 159 5.35 -0.61 -3.92
CA ILE A 159 5.62 0.70 -3.32
C ILE A 159 4.91 0.91 -1.99
N ALA A 160 3.84 0.16 -1.73
CA ALA A 160 3.18 0.16 -0.42
C ALA A 160 2.56 -1.19 -0.12
N LYS A 161 2.41 -1.51 1.18
CA LYS A 161 1.70 -2.68 1.69
C LYS A 161 0.90 -2.27 2.91
N GLY A 162 -0.27 -2.90 3.09
CA GLY A 162 -1.12 -2.62 4.24
C GLY A 162 -2.20 -3.66 4.45
N GLY A 163 -3.00 -3.43 5.47
CA GLY A 163 -4.12 -4.30 5.80
C GLY A 163 -4.61 -4.10 7.22
N ARG A 164 -5.59 -4.90 7.62
CA ARG A 164 -6.16 -4.92 8.94
C ARG A 164 -5.42 -5.93 9.82
N TYR A 165 -5.01 -5.51 11.01
CA TYR A 165 -4.15 -6.28 11.93
C TYR A 165 -4.67 -6.26 13.37
N ASP A 166 -5.95 -6.54 13.56
CA ASP A 166 -6.63 -6.54 14.87
C ASP A 166 -5.95 -7.48 15.86
N GLU A 167 -5.50 -8.66 15.41
CA GLU A 167 -4.83 -9.65 16.26
C GLU A 167 -3.48 -9.14 16.79
N LEU A 168 -2.73 -8.38 15.98
CA LEU A 168 -1.48 -7.78 16.44
C LEU A 168 -1.75 -6.77 17.57
N VAL A 169 -2.76 -5.92 17.39
CA VAL A 169 -3.11 -4.92 18.42
C VAL A 169 -3.59 -5.60 19.69
N ARG A 170 -4.38 -6.67 19.57
CA ARG A 170 -4.85 -7.48 20.70
C ARG A 170 -3.69 -8.12 21.47
N TYR A 171 -2.66 -8.56 20.77
CA TYR A 171 -1.46 -9.15 21.40
C TYR A 171 -0.79 -8.17 22.38
N PHE A 172 -0.75 -6.88 22.04
CA PHE A 172 -0.19 -5.84 22.91
C PHE A 172 -1.17 -5.29 23.95
N ASN A 173 -2.48 -5.47 23.75
CA ASN A 173 -3.53 -4.96 24.64
C ASN A 173 -4.59 -6.03 24.95
N PRO A 174 -4.24 -7.10 25.67
CA PRO A 174 -5.13 -8.26 25.86
C PRO A 174 -6.37 -7.94 26.72
N ASN A 175 -6.37 -6.84 27.46
CA ASN A 175 -7.45 -6.46 28.39
C ASN A 175 -8.55 -5.63 27.72
N GLU A 176 -8.37 -5.16 26.51
CA GLU A 176 -9.39 -4.39 25.80
C GLU A 176 -10.28 -5.28 24.92
N LYS A 177 -11.60 -5.08 25.02
CA LYS A 177 -12.59 -5.95 24.35
C LYS A 177 -12.74 -5.69 22.85
N ILE A 178 -12.44 -4.49 22.37
CA ILE A 178 -12.60 -4.10 20.97
C ILE A 178 -11.38 -3.29 20.55
N ILE A 179 -10.50 -3.93 19.81
CA ILE A 179 -9.32 -3.27 19.26
C ILE A 179 -9.28 -3.55 17.76
N ASN A 180 -9.28 -2.50 16.98
CA ASN A 180 -9.17 -2.57 15.54
C ASN A 180 -7.89 -1.85 15.11
N GLY A 181 -7.07 -2.51 14.29
CA GLY A 181 -5.87 -1.92 13.71
C GLY A 181 -5.89 -2.04 12.19
N ILE A 182 -5.73 -0.92 11.51
CA ILE A 182 -5.57 -0.89 10.04
C ILE A 182 -4.55 0.18 9.68
N GLY A 183 -3.75 -0.08 8.65
CA GLY A 183 -2.76 0.88 8.19
C GLY A 183 -1.96 0.36 7.01
N PHE A 184 -0.97 1.17 6.60
CA PHE A 184 -0.06 0.80 5.53
C PHE A 184 1.35 1.33 5.79
N THR A 185 2.29 0.76 5.07
CA THR A 185 3.68 1.23 4.97
C THR A 185 4.01 1.57 3.53
N ILE A 186 4.83 2.60 3.32
CA ILE A 186 5.36 2.99 2.01
C ILE A 186 6.85 2.69 1.98
N SER A 187 7.32 2.01 0.92
CA SER A 187 8.73 1.76 0.68
C SER A 187 9.37 2.98 0.03
N ILE A 188 10.05 3.79 0.82
CA ILE A 188 10.70 5.02 0.36
C ILE A 188 11.79 4.73 -0.67
N ASP A 189 12.57 3.66 -0.46
CA ASP A 189 13.64 3.28 -1.39
C ASP A 189 13.09 2.90 -2.77
N ASN A 190 12.02 2.10 -2.80
CA ASN A 190 11.35 1.71 -4.03
C ASN A 190 10.73 2.92 -4.75
N LEU A 191 10.14 3.85 -3.99
CA LEU A 191 9.59 5.08 -4.56
C LEU A 191 10.66 5.98 -5.15
N ARG A 192 11.82 6.09 -4.50
CA ARG A 192 12.92 6.96 -4.94
C ARG A 192 13.35 6.67 -6.38
N GLU A 193 13.35 5.41 -6.79
CA GLU A 193 13.71 5.00 -8.16
C GLU A 193 12.65 5.39 -9.20
N LEU A 194 11.40 5.59 -8.75
CA LEU A 194 10.24 5.86 -9.58
C LEU A 194 9.89 7.35 -9.66
N ILE A 195 10.47 8.18 -8.81
CA ILE A 195 10.21 9.62 -8.80
C ILE A 195 10.96 10.30 -9.95
N VAL A 196 10.30 11.21 -10.62
CA VAL A 196 10.96 12.15 -11.50
C VAL A 196 11.67 13.18 -10.63
N GLU A 197 12.99 13.16 -10.62
CA GLU A 197 13.74 14.28 -10.07
C GLU A 197 13.35 15.52 -10.88
N LYS A 198 12.46 16.34 -10.32
CA LYS A 198 12.37 17.71 -10.78
C LYS A 198 13.72 18.32 -10.43
N SER A 199 14.57 18.48 -11.43
CA SER A 199 15.69 19.41 -11.34
C SER A 199 15.12 20.85 -11.29
N GLN A 200 14.29 21.10 -10.27
CA GLN A 200 14.12 22.46 -9.84
C GLN A 200 15.43 22.80 -9.17
N THR A 201 16.28 23.49 -9.88
CA THR A 201 17.28 24.36 -9.28
C THR A 201 16.50 25.30 -8.35
N LYS A 202 16.15 24.81 -7.15
CA LYS A 202 15.56 25.68 -6.14
C LYS A 202 16.53 26.82 -5.98
N LYS A 203 16.07 28.04 -6.26
CA LYS A 203 16.91 29.23 -6.04
C LYS A 203 17.53 29.11 -4.66
N LYS A 204 18.85 29.07 -4.61
CA LYS A 204 19.61 29.12 -3.36
C LYS A 204 19.97 30.57 -3.13
N VAL A 205 19.68 31.09 -1.96
CA VAL A 205 20.01 32.46 -1.56
C VAL A 205 20.92 32.40 -0.33
N LEU A 206 22.06 33.03 -0.44
CA LEU A 206 22.95 33.23 0.71
C LEU A 206 22.67 34.60 1.30
N LEU A 207 22.19 34.62 2.55
CA LEU A 207 22.01 35.85 3.32
C LEU A 207 23.28 36.14 4.11
N LEU A 208 24.01 37.19 3.71
CA LEU A 208 25.22 37.64 4.37
C LEU A 208 24.83 38.74 5.36
N PHE A 209 25.28 38.64 6.60
CA PHE A 209 25.16 39.69 7.57
C PHE A 209 26.52 40.01 8.23
N LYS A 210 26.77 41.28 8.46
CA LYS A 210 28.10 41.78 8.89
C LYS A 210 28.29 41.68 10.38
N ASP A 211 27.20 41.83 11.14
CA ASP A 211 27.24 41.98 12.59
C ASP A 211 26.24 41.03 13.27
N SER A 212 26.63 40.45 14.38
CA SER A 212 25.84 39.49 15.12
C SER A 212 24.49 40.04 15.63
N TYR A 213 24.38 41.36 15.85
CA TYR A 213 23.11 41.98 16.25
C TYR A 213 22.04 41.97 15.15
N LEU A 214 22.43 41.69 13.89
CA LEU A 214 21.51 41.55 12.76
C LEU A 214 20.96 40.10 12.61
N LEU A 215 21.38 39.18 13.49
CA LEU A 215 21.02 37.77 13.39
C LEU A 215 19.50 37.55 13.38
N ASP A 216 18.79 38.21 14.30
CA ASP A 216 17.31 38.05 14.36
C ASP A 216 16.62 38.53 13.08
N LYS A 217 17.10 39.62 12.49
CA LYS A 217 16.60 40.10 11.22
C LYS A 217 16.92 39.13 10.10
N GLY A 218 18.13 38.55 10.07
CA GLY A 218 18.55 37.53 9.13
C GLY A 218 17.69 36.26 9.20
N ILE A 219 17.38 35.79 10.42
CA ILE A 219 16.50 34.65 10.66
C ILE A 219 15.08 34.90 10.15
N ASN A 220 14.55 36.09 10.36
CA ASN A 220 13.21 36.43 9.90
C ASN A 220 13.13 36.49 8.38
N GLU A 221 14.12 37.06 7.71
CA GLU A 221 14.22 37.05 6.24
C GLU A 221 14.42 35.63 5.70
N GLN A 222 15.24 34.81 6.35
CA GLN A 222 15.39 33.38 5.99
C GLN A 222 14.03 32.66 6.02
N LYS A 223 13.28 32.82 7.11
CA LYS A 223 11.94 32.22 7.25
C LYS A 223 10.97 32.71 6.16
N ALA A 224 11.02 33.99 5.81
CA ALA A 224 10.18 34.55 4.76
C ALA A 224 10.50 33.97 3.38
N LEU A 225 11.78 33.80 3.07
CA LEU A 225 12.25 33.19 1.82
C LEU A 225 11.95 31.69 1.76
N GLN A 226 12.13 30.96 2.88
CA GLN A 226 11.79 29.53 2.96
C GLN A 226 10.30 29.28 2.75
N LYS A 227 9.41 30.15 3.27
CA LYS A 227 7.97 30.09 2.98
C LYS A 227 7.64 30.24 1.49
N LYS A 228 8.51 30.90 0.71
CA LYS A 228 8.41 31.03 -0.75
C LYS A 228 9.08 29.86 -1.50
N GLY A 229 9.52 28.81 -0.80
CA GLY A 229 10.18 27.65 -1.40
C GLY A 229 11.65 27.87 -1.79
N ILE A 230 12.27 28.95 -1.31
CA ILE A 230 13.68 29.32 -1.61
C ILE A 230 14.59 28.70 -0.55
N ILE A 231 15.61 27.94 -0.96
CA ILE A 231 16.64 27.44 -0.05
C ILE A 231 17.50 28.62 0.39
N THR A 232 17.56 28.89 1.68
CA THR A 232 18.26 30.05 2.21
C THR A 232 19.29 29.63 3.26
N ILE A 233 20.52 30.08 3.10
CA ILE A 233 21.63 29.87 4.04
C ILE A 233 21.98 31.21 4.66
N LEU A 234 22.08 31.26 6.00
CA LEU A 234 22.55 32.38 6.74
C LEU A 234 24.07 32.28 6.94
N TYR A 235 24.79 33.32 6.61
CA TYR A 235 26.25 33.38 6.82
C TYR A 235 26.68 34.69 7.46
N LEU A 236 27.35 34.57 8.59
CA LEU A 236 28.00 35.71 9.24
C LEU A 236 29.36 35.90 8.57
N ASN A 237 29.56 37.07 7.95
CA ASN A 237 30.83 37.43 7.36
C ASN A 237 31.47 38.54 8.26
N PRO A 238 32.32 38.16 9.21
CA PRO A 238 33.04 39.16 10.01
C PRO A 238 34.09 39.82 9.12
N CYS A 239 33.80 40.99 8.63
CA CYS A 239 34.64 41.89 7.86
C CYS A 239 36.06 41.38 7.53
N ASN A 240 36.26 40.88 6.32
CA ASN A 240 37.51 41.02 5.58
C ASN A 240 37.18 41.06 4.08
N GLU A 241 37.41 42.16 3.46
CA GLU A 241 37.04 42.47 2.07
C GLU A 241 37.73 41.61 1.00
N ASN A 242 38.54 40.63 1.37
CA ASN A 242 39.42 39.92 0.46
C ASN A 242 39.19 38.40 0.34
N SER A 243 38.15 37.83 0.87
CA SER A 243 37.85 36.42 0.62
C SER A 243 36.59 36.27 -0.26
N LYS A 244 36.80 36.34 -1.59
CA LYS A 244 35.88 35.71 -2.54
C LYS A 244 36.00 34.19 -2.35
N ALA A 245 35.36 33.66 -1.32
CA ALA A 245 35.27 32.22 -1.16
C ALA A 245 34.32 31.67 -2.24
N ASN A 246 34.81 30.79 -3.07
CA ASN A 246 34.03 29.95 -3.94
C ASN A 246 33.12 29.08 -3.04
N ILE A 247 31.87 29.48 -2.88
CA ILE A 247 30.82 28.66 -2.27
C ILE A 247 30.01 28.11 -3.44
N LEU A 248 30.27 26.83 -3.73
CA LEU A 248 29.49 25.98 -4.65
C LEU A 248 28.13 25.63 -4.04
#